data_d77abf2d025c4a1d32752caf91df674b
#
_entry.id   d77abf2d025c4a1d32752caf91df674b
#
_cell.length_a   1.000
_cell.length_b   1.000
_cell.length_c   1.000
_cell.angle_alpha   90.00
_cell.angle_beta   90.00
_cell.angle_gamma   90.00
#
_symmetry.space_group_name_H-M   'P 1'
#
loop_
_entity.id
_entity.type
_entity.pdbx_description
1 polymer ?
#
loop_
_entity_poly.entity_id
_entity_poly.type
_entity_poly.pdbx_seq_one_letter_code
_entity_poly.pdbx_strand_id
1 'polypeptide(L)'
;MDVQITKKNGESFILSDYGVLVKDFIVSSIPIESEKSDIEGRPGTVDRGARYGARTITVPFRLMASSLLDYPLARDAFYGTVLDLEPYYVREMRRLKKLNYKFVDPGEPARMNPDSENRFINGKRYLVRLQNTIDPEQIETDGEGELVFETTNLPFAESIGTTQDIQKNGIDADSGLWGFGMGLIVDEEALKYTHKAEVGKPFRVYNAGNVTVHPFYCDLKMTIRNVQG
;
A
#
# COMPACT_ATOMS: atom_id res chain seq x y z
N MET A 1 -0.75 -1.81 15.14
CA MET A 1 -0.83 -1.53 13.70
C MET A 1 0.05 -0.35 13.42
N ASP A 2 0.60 -0.26 12.22
CA ASP A 2 1.44 0.87 11.82
C ASP A 2 1.32 1.12 10.30
N VAL A 3 1.91 2.20 9.84
CA VAL A 3 1.93 2.56 8.42
C VAL A 3 3.35 2.97 8.04
N GLN A 4 3.87 2.35 6.99
CA GLN A 4 5.09 2.79 6.34
C GLN A 4 4.73 3.77 5.22
N ILE A 5 5.43 4.89 5.19
CA ILE A 5 5.40 5.87 4.11
C ILE A 5 6.74 5.82 3.39
N THR A 6 6.72 5.78 2.06
CA THR A 6 7.92 5.81 1.22
C THR A 6 7.79 6.92 0.20
N LYS A 7 8.61 7.95 0.31
CA LYS A 7 8.66 9.08 -0.61
C LYS A 7 9.28 8.70 -1.95
N LYS A 8 9.06 9.49 -2.98
CA LYS A 8 9.63 9.26 -4.32
C LYS A 8 11.17 9.30 -4.35
N ASN A 9 11.78 10.02 -3.44
CA ASN A 9 13.24 10.06 -3.29
C ASN A 9 13.83 8.76 -2.71
N GLY A 10 12.97 7.79 -2.32
CA GLY A 10 13.36 6.53 -1.71
C GLY A 10 13.43 6.57 -0.18
N GLU A 11 13.24 7.72 0.44
CA GLU A 11 13.18 7.85 1.88
C GLU A 11 11.93 7.13 2.43
N SER A 12 12.13 6.31 3.45
CA SER A 12 11.06 5.50 4.04
C SER A 12 11.08 5.63 5.55
N PHE A 13 9.91 5.79 6.13
CA PHE A 13 9.73 5.92 7.57
C PHE A 13 8.43 5.25 8.01
N ILE A 14 8.34 4.99 9.31
CA ILE A 14 7.18 4.38 9.95
C ILE A 14 6.56 5.41 10.89
N LEU A 15 5.24 5.51 10.93
CA LEU A 15 4.56 6.55 11.70
C LEU A 15 4.84 6.44 13.20
N SER A 16 5.03 5.25 13.74
CA SER A 16 5.36 5.07 15.17
C SER A 16 6.71 5.68 15.57
N ASP A 17 7.65 5.85 14.64
CA ASP A 17 8.94 6.48 14.90
C ASP A 17 8.80 7.98 15.25
N TYR A 18 7.66 8.55 14.90
CA TYR A 18 7.30 9.95 15.19
C TYR A 18 6.24 10.09 16.29
N GLY A 19 6.12 9.08 17.15
CA GLY A 19 5.15 9.10 18.25
C GLY A 19 3.70 8.90 17.82
N VAL A 20 3.46 8.45 16.60
CA VAL A 20 2.10 8.25 16.08
C VAL A 20 1.65 6.82 16.29
N LEU A 21 0.59 6.63 17.07
CA LEU A 21 -0.10 5.37 17.24
C LEU A 21 -1.21 5.25 16.20
N VAL A 22 -1.00 4.42 15.19
CA VAL A 22 -2.02 4.12 14.18
C VAL A 22 -3.12 3.25 14.79
N LYS A 23 -4.37 3.72 14.72
CA LYS A 23 -5.54 2.99 15.23
C LYS A 23 -6.04 1.97 14.22
N ASP A 24 -6.16 2.37 12.94
CA ASP A 24 -6.60 1.49 11.85
C ASP A 24 -6.03 1.95 10.50
N PHE A 25 -6.12 1.07 9.49
CA PHE A 25 -5.80 1.35 8.10
C PHE A 25 -6.99 0.93 7.24
N ILE A 26 -7.84 1.88 6.93
CA ILE A 26 -9.14 1.66 6.30
C ILE A 26 -9.04 1.95 4.82
N VAL A 27 -9.17 0.91 4.00
CA VAL A 27 -9.16 1.02 2.54
C VAL A 27 -10.60 0.96 2.04
N SER A 28 -11.10 2.05 1.46
CA SER A 28 -12.45 2.08 0.89
C SER A 28 -12.58 1.14 -0.33
N SER A 29 -13.79 0.80 -0.73
CA SER A 29 -14.02 0.24 -2.06
C SER A 29 -13.64 1.27 -3.13
N ILE A 30 -13.36 0.80 -4.35
CA ILE A 30 -13.15 1.73 -5.47
C ILE A 30 -14.51 2.32 -5.85
N PRO A 31 -14.68 3.66 -5.88
CA PRO A 31 -15.90 4.28 -6.32
C PRO A 31 -16.09 4.06 -7.82
N ILE A 32 -17.34 3.87 -8.24
CA ILE A 32 -17.73 3.76 -9.64
C ILE A 32 -18.35 5.08 -10.05
N GLU A 33 -17.72 5.78 -10.96
CA GLU A 33 -18.23 7.02 -11.55
C GLU A 33 -18.94 6.69 -12.86
N SER A 34 -20.26 6.91 -12.91
CA SER A 34 -21.06 6.67 -14.11
C SER A 34 -21.41 7.98 -14.81
N GLU A 35 -21.23 8.02 -16.12
CA GLU A 35 -21.68 9.12 -16.96
C GLU A 35 -23.10 8.86 -17.45
N LYS A 36 -24.01 9.79 -17.12
CA LYS A 36 -25.41 9.72 -17.54
C LYS A 36 -25.78 11.02 -18.25
N SER A 37 -26.61 10.94 -19.27
CA SER A 37 -27.15 12.11 -19.93
C SER A 37 -28.66 12.00 -20.06
N ASP A 38 -29.34 13.13 -19.89
CA ASP A 38 -30.76 13.26 -20.14
C ASP A 38 -30.98 13.70 -21.59
N ILE A 39 -31.98 13.13 -22.23
CA ILE A 39 -32.45 13.55 -23.56
C ILE A 39 -33.83 14.17 -23.36
N GLU A 40 -33.98 15.42 -23.77
CA GLU A 40 -35.25 16.16 -23.69
C GLU A 40 -36.37 15.39 -24.39
N GLY A 41 -37.52 15.23 -23.73
CA GLY A 41 -38.68 14.51 -24.24
C GLY A 41 -38.58 12.97 -24.16
N ARG A 42 -37.49 12.40 -23.64
CA ARG A 42 -37.37 10.97 -23.42
C ARG A 42 -37.42 10.64 -21.92
N PRO A 43 -38.30 9.72 -21.48
CA PRO A 43 -38.29 9.25 -20.10
C PRO A 43 -36.97 8.47 -19.78
N GLY A 44 -36.38 8.77 -18.61
CA GLY A 44 -35.17 8.10 -18.11
C GLY A 44 -33.88 8.68 -18.66
N THR A 45 -32.75 8.20 -18.11
CA THR A 45 -31.39 8.64 -18.46
C THR A 45 -30.71 7.66 -19.42
N VAL A 46 -29.80 8.15 -20.24
CA VAL A 46 -28.94 7.32 -21.09
C VAL A 46 -27.61 7.11 -20.36
N ASP A 47 -27.26 5.85 -20.11
CA ASP A 47 -25.96 5.46 -19.57
C ASP A 47 -24.90 5.58 -20.67
N ARG A 48 -23.82 6.34 -20.39
CA ARG A 48 -22.70 6.54 -21.30
C ARG A 48 -21.47 5.73 -20.90
N GLY A 49 -21.60 4.92 -19.86
CA GLY A 49 -20.53 4.09 -19.33
C GLY A 49 -20.13 4.49 -17.91
N ALA A 50 -19.20 3.72 -17.36
CA ALA A 50 -18.68 3.93 -16.02
C ALA A 50 -17.17 3.71 -15.98
N ARG A 51 -16.50 4.39 -15.05
CA ARG A 51 -15.08 4.23 -14.77
C ARG A 51 -14.85 4.07 -13.27
N TYR A 52 -13.68 3.53 -12.92
CA TYR A 52 -13.23 3.54 -11.53
C TYR A 52 -12.67 4.92 -11.17
N GLY A 53 -13.18 5.49 -10.09
CA GLY A 53 -12.65 6.72 -9.49
C GLY A 53 -11.49 6.43 -8.53
N ALA A 54 -10.90 7.48 -7.98
CA ALA A 54 -9.84 7.35 -7.02
C ALA A 54 -10.32 6.72 -5.71
N ARG A 55 -9.47 5.90 -5.08
CA ARG A 55 -9.78 5.20 -3.82
C ARG A 55 -9.31 6.02 -2.65
N THR A 56 -10.13 6.10 -1.61
CA THR A 56 -9.78 6.73 -0.34
C THR A 56 -9.18 5.71 0.63
N ILE A 57 -8.14 6.13 1.35
CA ILE A 57 -7.53 5.37 2.42
C ILE A 57 -7.50 6.28 3.65
N THR A 58 -8.17 5.84 4.74
CA THR A 58 -8.25 6.61 5.97
C THR A 58 -7.43 5.92 7.06
N VAL A 59 -6.60 6.70 7.74
CA VAL A 59 -5.70 6.24 8.80
C VAL A 59 -5.98 7.06 10.06
N PRO A 60 -6.90 6.62 10.92
CA PRO A 60 -7.10 7.23 12.22
C PRO A 60 -5.86 7.01 13.09
N PHE A 61 -5.41 8.04 13.76
CA PHE A 61 -4.20 7.99 14.58
C PHE A 61 -4.35 8.71 15.91
N ARG A 62 -3.39 8.45 16.81
CA ARG A 62 -3.14 9.20 18.02
C ARG A 62 -1.68 9.62 18.03
N LEU A 63 -1.43 10.92 18.07
CA LEU A 63 -0.11 11.48 18.26
C LEU A 63 0.17 11.56 19.76
N MET A 64 1.21 10.88 20.21
CA MET A 64 1.59 10.81 21.61
C MET A 64 2.79 11.76 21.86
N ALA A 65 2.68 12.60 22.86
CA ALA A 65 3.78 13.43 23.33
C ALA A 65 4.13 13.10 24.78
N SER A 66 5.37 13.33 25.15
CA SER A 66 5.84 13.07 26.52
C SER A 66 5.35 14.10 27.53
N SER A 67 5.00 15.30 27.08
CA SER A 67 4.46 16.39 27.90
C SER A 67 3.65 17.35 27.06
N LEU A 68 2.89 18.23 27.75
CA LEU A 68 2.17 19.33 27.10
C LEU A 68 3.11 20.30 26.36
N LEU A 69 4.33 20.45 26.83
CA LEU A 69 5.32 21.36 26.21
C LEU A 69 5.93 20.72 24.95
N ASP A 70 6.02 19.40 24.91
CA ASP A 70 6.58 18.66 23.76
C ASP A 70 5.56 18.45 22.65
N TYR A 71 4.27 18.55 22.97
CA TYR A 71 3.21 18.28 21.99
C TYR A 71 3.31 19.14 20.71
N PRO A 72 3.53 20.46 20.77
CA PRO A 72 3.70 21.26 19.55
C PRO A 72 4.89 20.80 18.70
N LEU A 73 6.00 20.44 19.33
CA LEU A 73 7.19 19.96 18.62
C LEU A 73 6.94 18.60 17.95
N ALA A 74 6.28 17.67 18.64
CA ALA A 74 5.91 16.38 18.10
C ALA A 74 4.95 16.53 16.91
N ARG A 75 3.96 17.41 17.03
CA ARG A 75 3.02 17.74 15.97
C ARG A 75 3.72 18.33 14.75
N ASP A 76 4.60 19.30 14.93
CA ASP A 76 5.28 19.98 13.82
C ASP A 76 6.26 19.00 13.13
N ALA A 77 6.94 18.15 13.88
CA ALA A 77 7.78 17.08 13.33
C ALA A 77 6.95 16.07 12.50
N PHE A 78 5.80 15.67 13.02
CA PHE A 78 4.87 14.80 12.31
C PHE A 78 4.37 15.44 11.01
N TYR A 79 3.98 16.71 11.04
CA TYR A 79 3.56 17.42 9.83
C TYR A 79 4.67 17.49 8.80
N GLY A 80 5.89 17.86 9.20
CA GLY A 80 7.05 17.93 8.31
C GLY A 80 7.38 16.60 7.65
N THR A 81 7.01 15.49 8.29
CA THR A 81 7.26 14.14 7.77
C THR A 81 6.18 13.70 6.76
N VAL A 82 4.90 13.93 7.10
CA VAL A 82 3.77 13.41 6.31
C VAL A 82 3.40 14.34 5.15
N LEU A 83 3.57 15.66 5.32
CA LEU A 83 3.23 16.61 4.25
C LEU A 83 4.25 16.52 3.12
N ASP A 84 3.75 16.33 1.91
CA ASP A 84 4.54 16.35 0.69
C ASP A 84 3.67 16.81 -0.48
N LEU A 85 4.25 17.58 -1.38
CA LEU A 85 3.59 18.01 -2.62
C LEU A 85 3.55 16.90 -3.66
N GLU A 86 4.51 15.99 -3.59
CA GLU A 86 4.59 14.85 -4.47
C GLU A 86 3.80 13.65 -3.90
N PRO A 87 3.19 12.83 -4.75
CA PRO A 87 2.61 11.56 -4.32
C PRO A 87 3.67 10.64 -3.74
N TYR A 88 3.30 9.86 -2.74
CA TYR A 88 4.16 8.89 -2.08
C TYR A 88 3.44 7.56 -1.83
N TYR A 89 4.20 6.54 -1.50
CA TYR A 89 3.64 5.23 -1.23
C TYR A 89 3.28 5.07 0.25
N VAL A 90 2.10 4.51 0.51
CA VAL A 90 1.70 4.05 1.84
C VAL A 90 1.54 2.54 1.85
N ARG A 91 1.96 1.91 2.93
CA ARG A 91 1.92 0.47 3.13
C ARG A 91 1.44 0.13 4.53
N GLU A 92 0.51 -0.81 4.61
CA GLU A 92 -0.06 -1.29 5.86
C GLU A 92 0.91 -2.23 6.58
N MET A 93 1.06 -2.04 7.90
CA MET A 93 1.80 -2.91 8.80
C MET A 93 0.90 -3.37 9.95
N ARG A 94 0.85 -4.67 10.21
CA ARG A 94 0.08 -5.20 11.35
C ARG A 94 1.00 -5.94 12.30
N ARG A 95 0.74 -5.77 13.61
CA ARG A 95 1.35 -6.61 14.63
C ARG A 95 0.71 -7.99 14.57
N LEU A 96 1.51 -8.98 14.23
CA LEU A 96 1.13 -10.36 14.48
C LEU A 96 1.34 -10.61 15.97
N LYS A 97 0.27 -10.61 16.78
CA LYS A 97 0.33 -11.16 18.13
C LYS A 97 0.54 -12.67 18.01
N LYS A 98 1.78 -13.11 17.83
CA LYS A 98 2.13 -14.48 18.18
C LYS A 98 2.19 -14.52 19.71
N LEU A 99 1.17 -15.10 20.32
CA LEU A 99 1.28 -15.59 21.68
C LEU A 99 2.24 -16.79 21.64
N ASN A 100 3.52 -16.52 21.68
CA ASN A 100 4.54 -17.56 21.89
C ASN A 100 4.53 -17.88 23.39
N TYR A 101 3.69 -18.80 23.78
CA TYR A 101 3.83 -19.47 25.08
C TYR A 101 5.10 -20.35 24.96
N LYS A 102 6.24 -19.85 25.40
CA LYS A 102 7.35 -20.75 25.77
C LYS A 102 7.02 -21.29 27.15
N PHE A 103 6.81 -22.59 27.23
CA PHE A 103 6.85 -23.28 28.51
C PHE A 103 8.27 -23.12 29.06
N VAL A 104 8.37 -22.46 30.19
CA VAL A 104 9.66 -22.25 30.89
C VAL A 104 9.65 -23.21 32.08
N ASP A 105 10.75 -23.90 32.29
CA ASP A 105 10.91 -24.79 33.46
C ASP A 105 10.78 -23.98 34.77
N PRO A 106 10.22 -24.58 35.83
CA PRO A 106 10.08 -23.91 37.11
C PRO A 106 11.45 -23.40 37.63
N GLY A 107 11.56 -22.08 37.79
CA GLY A 107 12.78 -21.42 38.26
C GLY A 107 13.53 -20.62 37.17
N GLU A 108 13.20 -20.77 35.91
CA GLU A 108 13.74 -19.89 34.87
C GLU A 108 12.89 -18.60 34.71
N PRO A 109 13.54 -17.44 34.55
CA PRO A 109 12.80 -16.22 34.31
C PRO A 109 12.05 -16.32 32.97
N ALA A 110 10.74 -16.17 33.02
CA ALA A 110 9.90 -16.09 31.83
C ALA A 110 10.36 -14.89 30.96
N ARG A 111 11.19 -15.15 29.98
CA ARG A 111 11.52 -14.16 28.94
C ARG A 111 10.30 -14.06 28.04
N MET A 112 9.41 -13.13 28.34
CA MET A 112 8.51 -12.60 27.34
C MET A 112 9.41 -12.01 26.24
N ASN A 113 9.60 -12.74 25.16
CA ASN A 113 10.05 -12.15 23.93
C ASN A 113 8.84 -11.41 23.36
N PRO A 114 8.77 -10.11 23.46
CA PRO A 114 7.80 -9.36 22.69
C PRO A 114 8.29 -9.40 21.23
N ASP A 115 7.98 -10.44 20.50
CA ASP A 115 7.96 -10.38 19.04
C ASP A 115 6.83 -9.41 18.64
N SER A 116 6.99 -8.17 19.10
CA SER A 116 6.05 -7.07 18.88
C SER A 116 6.43 -6.26 17.63
N GLU A 117 7.21 -6.85 16.75
CA GLU A 117 7.56 -6.22 15.49
C GLU A 117 6.30 -6.11 14.61
N ASN A 118 6.05 -4.90 14.14
CA ASN A 118 5.08 -4.67 13.10
C ASN A 118 5.56 -5.38 11.84
N ARG A 119 4.71 -6.22 11.25
CA ARG A 119 5.04 -6.93 10.01
C ARG A 119 4.09 -6.50 8.91
N PHE A 120 4.60 -6.47 7.70
CA PHE A 120 3.78 -6.26 6.53
C PHE A 120 2.90 -7.48 6.29
N ILE A 121 1.59 -7.26 6.08
CA ILE A 121 0.65 -8.36 5.83
C ILE A 121 0.86 -8.92 4.43
N ASN A 122 1.17 -8.04 3.49
CA ASN A 122 1.30 -8.36 2.07
C ASN A 122 2.29 -7.41 1.41
N GLY A 123 2.66 -7.71 0.18
CA GLY A 123 3.51 -6.89 -0.67
C GLY A 123 2.78 -5.73 -1.37
N LYS A 124 1.61 -5.31 -0.88
CA LYS A 124 0.83 -4.23 -1.48
C LYS A 124 1.25 -2.88 -0.92
N ARG A 125 1.30 -1.89 -1.81
CA ARG A 125 1.44 -0.47 -1.48
C ARG A 125 0.47 0.34 -2.34
N TYR A 126 0.17 1.53 -1.90
CA TYR A 126 -0.69 2.45 -2.62
C TYR A 126 0.06 3.74 -2.89
N LEU A 127 0.04 4.19 -4.15
CA LEU A 127 0.53 5.52 -4.51
C LEU A 127 -0.58 6.53 -4.21
N VAL A 128 -0.34 7.42 -3.26
CA VAL A 128 -1.37 8.29 -2.72
C VAL A 128 -0.90 9.74 -2.59
N ARG A 129 -1.87 10.61 -2.38
CA ARG A 129 -1.67 11.98 -1.93
C ARG A 129 -2.57 12.24 -0.72
N LEU A 130 -2.06 12.97 0.26
CA LEU A 130 -2.85 13.43 1.39
C LEU A 130 -3.90 14.45 0.90
N GLN A 131 -5.16 14.26 1.31
CA GLN A 131 -6.29 15.08 0.88
C GLN A 131 -6.79 16.05 1.95
N ASN A 132 -6.76 15.61 3.21
CA ASN A 132 -7.27 16.45 4.29
C ASN A 132 -6.18 17.30 4.91
N THR A 133 -6.60 18.39 5.54
CA THR A 133 -5.79 19.09 6.53
C THR A 133 -5.67 18.20 7.76
N ILE A 134 -4.46 18.04 8.28
CA ILE A 134 -4.22 17.28 9.50
C ILE A 134 -4.52 18.20 10.68
N ASP A 135 -5.61 17.94 11.38
CA ASP A 135 -6.08 18.77 12.50
C ASP A 135 -6.38 17.88 13.73
N PRO A 136 -5.34 17.43 14.44
CA PRO A 136 -5.54 16.56 15.59
C PRO A 136 -6.11 17.33 16.77
N GLU A 137 -7.24 16.86 17.28
CA GLU A 137 -7.83 17.35 18.53
C GLU A 137 -6.93 16.96 19.71
N GLN A 138 -6.45 17.96 20.44
CA GLN A 138 -5.59 17.72 21.59
C GLN A 138 -6.41 17.27 22.80
N ILE A 139 -6.06 16.11 23.35
CA ILE A 139 -6.62 15.54 24.58
C ILE A 139 -5.46 15.30 25.54
N GLU A 140 -5.35 16.16 26.56
CA GLU A 140 -4.21 16.16 27.49
C GLU A 140 -2.87 16.32 26.76
N THR A 141 -2.00 15.31 26.84
CA THR A 141 -0.69 15.27 26.16
C THR A 141 -0.73 14.75 24.75
N ASP A 142 -1.85 14.16 24.34
CA ASP A 142 -1.99 13.46 23.06
C ASP A 142 -2.89 14.25 22.10
N GLY A 143 -2.78 13.95 20.81
CA GLY A 143 -3.68 14.48 19.79
C GLY A 143 -4.32 13.37 18.99
N GLU A 144 -5.64 13.40 18.82
CA GLU A 144 -6.36 12.44 17.98
C GLU A 144 -6.77 13.07 16.65
N GLY A 145 -6.53 12.34 15.55
CA GLY A 145 -6.87 12.82 14.22
C GLY A 145 -6.89 11.69 13.20
N GLU A 146 -7.02 12.08 11.96
CA GLU A 146 -6.99 11.13 10.85
C GLU A 146 -6.17 11.67 9.67
N LEU A 147 -5.53 10.77 8.94
CA LEU A 147 -4.96 11.04 7.63
C LEU A 147 -5.89 10.44 6.59
N VAL A 148 -6.32 11.26 5.65
CA VAL A 148 -7.15 10.84 4.52
C VAL A 148 -6.33 10.95 3.25
N PHE A 149 -6.01 9.81 2.68
CA PHE A 149 -5.28 9.70 1.44
C PHE A 149 -6.20 9.35 0.29
N GLU A 150 -5.84 9.81 -0.88
CA GLU A 150 -6.47 9.42 -2.13
C GLU A 150 -5.43 8.84 -3.08
N THR A 151 -5.78 7.73 -3.76
CA THR A 151 -4.88 7.12 -4.74
C THR A 151 -4.71 8.05 -5.94
N THR A 152 -3.47 8.13 -6.42
CA THR A 152 -3.13 8.85 -7.65
C THR A 152 -2.90 7.84 -8.78
N ASN A 153 -3.11 8.24 -10.01
CA ASN A 153 -2.99 7.46 -11.24
C ASN A 153 -4.00 6.30 -11.31
N LEU A 154 -3.82 5.25 -10.53
CA LEU A 154 -4.68 4.08 -10.52
C LEU A 154 -5.26 3.82 -9.13
N PRO A 155 -6.54 3.40 -9.04
CA PRO A 155 -7.18 3.12 -7.76
C PRO A 155 -6.80 1.76 -7.16
N PHE A 156 -5.83 1.09 -7.75
CA PHE A 156 -5.37 -0.23 -7.38
C PHE A 156 -4.10 -0.17 -6.53
N ALA A 157 -3.92 -1.18 -5.71
CA ALA A 157 -2.64 -1.39 -5.05
C ALA A 157 -1.60 -1.87 -6.07
N GLU A 158 -0.36 -1.45 -5.88
CA GLU A 158 0.79 -1.97 -6.60
C GLU A 158 1.50 -3.03 -5.76
N SER A 159 2.12 -4.01 -6.42
CA SER A 159 3.06 -4.92 -5.75
C SER A 159 4.41 -4.20 -5.55
N ILE A 160 5.06 -4.47 -4.42
CA ILE A 160 6.44 -4.02 -4.20
C ILE A 160 7.39 -4.85 -5.03
N GLY A 161 7.14 -6.17 -5.09
CA GLY A 161 7.89 -7.09 -5.94
C GLY A 161 7.54 -6.90 -7.41
N THR A 162 8.53 -7.13 -8.26
CA THR A 162 8.44 -7.07 -9.70
C THR A 162 8.33 -8.47 -10.31
N THR A 163 7.97 -8.55 -11.58
CA THR A 163 7.97 -9.81 -12.32
C THR A 163 9.35 -10.47 -12.38
N GLN A 164 10.42 -9.68 -12.31
CA GLN A 164 11.79 -10.22 -12.26
C GLN A 164 12.11 -10.85 -10.90
N ASP A 165 11.54 -10.33 -9.82
CA ASP A 165 11.69 -10.91 -8.49
C ASP A 165 10.96 -12.27 -8.43
N ILE A 166 9.77 -12.36 -9.02
CA ILE A 166 9.05 -13.63 -9.14
C ILE A 166 9.87 -14.66 -9.92
N GLN A 167 10.42 -14.27 -11.07
CA GLN A 167 11.20 -15.20 -11.90
C GLN A 167 12.46 -15.69 -11.21
N LYS A 168 13.12 -14.82 -10.42
CA LYS A 168 14.40 -15.14 -9.77
C LYS A 168 14.23 -15.98 -8.50
N ASN A 169 13.24 -15.63 -7.69
CA ASN A 169 13.09 -16.15 -6.32
C ASN A 169 11.78 -16.92 -6.11
N GLY A 170 10.90 -16.96 -7.12
CA GLY A 170 9.54 -17.47 -6.94
C GLY A 170 8.66 -16.55 -6.10
N ILE A 171 7.51 -17.09 -5.68
CA ILE A 171 6.60 -16.40 -4.75
C ILE A 171 6.91 -16.91 -3.34
N ASP A 172 7.73 -16.17 -2.63
CA ASP A 172 8.13 -16.47 -1.26
C ASP A 172 7.42 -15.49 -0.30
N ALA A 173 6.59 -16.03 0.60
CA ALA A 173 5.87 -15.24 1.59
C ALA A 173 6.79 -14.63 2.66
N ASP A 174 7.93 -15.24 2.94
CA ASP A 174 8.89 -14.76 3.94
C ASP A 174 9.71 -13.56 3.43
N SER A 175 9.75 -13.36 2.11
CA SER A 175 10.42 -12.21 1.49
C SER A 175 9.78 -10.86 1.83
N GLY A 176 8.53 -10.84 2.31
CA GLY A 176 7.73 -9.63 2.53
C GLY A 176 7.31 -8.91 1.24
N LEU A 177 7.69 -9.43 0.06
CA LEU A 177 7.27 -8.93 -1.24
C LEU A 177 5.91 -9.48 -1.64
N TRP A 178 5.59 -10.68 -1.20
CA TRP A 178 4.38 -11.42 -1.54
C TRP A 178 3.64 -11.82 -0.27
N GLY A 179 2.33 -11.98 -0.36
CA GLY A 179 1.51 -12.39 0.78
C GLY A 179 0.11 -12.82 0.39
N PHE A 180 -0.59 -13.38 1.35
CA PHE A 180 -1.98 -13.78 1.16
C PHE A 180 -2.87 -12.58 0.77
N GLY A 181 -3.85 -12.83 -0.09
CA GLY A 181 -4.80 -11.80 -0.52
C GLY A 181 -4.29 -10.88 -1.64
N MET A 182 -3.12 -11.14 -2.21
CA MET A 182 -2.66 -10.43 -3.42
C MET A 182 -3.33 -10.96 -4.70
N GLY A 183 -4.00 -12.10 -4.64
CA GLY A 183 -4.63 -12.71 -5.80
C GLY A 183 -3.65 -13.29 -6.82
N LEU A 184 -2.42 -13.56 -6.39
CA LEU A 184 -1.41 -14.15 -7.27
C LEU A 184 -1.77 -15.62 -7.56
N ILE A 185 -1.69 -16.00 -8.82
CA ILE A 185 -1.83 -17.39 -9.26
C ILE A 185 -0.45 -17.99 -9.34
N VAL A 186 -0.24 -19.07 -8.58
CA VAL A 186 1.04 -19.79 -8.55
C VAL A 186 0.98 -20.90 -9.60
N ASP A 187 1.44 -20.58 -10.80
CA ASP A 187 1.74 -21.55 -11.84
C ASP A 187 3.20 -21.34 -12.25
N GLU A 188 4.07 -22.23 -11.81
CA GLU A 188 5.51 -22.09 -12.00
C GLU A 188 5.92 -22.00 -13.48
N GLU A 189 5.18 -22.62 -14.38
CA GLU A 189 5.46 -22.54 -15.81
C GLU A 189 5.03 -21.20 -16.41
N ALA A 190 3.97 -20.60 -15.90
CA ALA A 190 3.45 -19.31 -16.36
C ALA A 190 4.26 -18.11 -15.84
N LEU A 191 4.98 -18.26 -14.72
CA LEU A 191 5.73 -17.19 -14.05
C LEU A 191 7.12 -16.93 -14.68
N LYS A 192 7.25 -17.12 -15.99
CA LYS A 192 8.46 -16.79 -16.74
C LYS A 192 8.29 -15.47 -17.45
N TYR A 193 9.19 -14.53 -17.16
CA TYR A 193 9.13 -13.14 -17.67
C TYR A 193 10.33 -12.75 -18.53
N THR A 194 11.28 -13.66 -18.72
CA THR A 194 12.39 -13.51 -19.66
C THR A 194 12.17 -14.41 -20.86
N HIS A 195 11.98 -13.82 -22.01
CA HIS A 195 11.70 -14.54 -23.25
C HIS A 195 12.82 -14.34 -24.26
N LYS A 196 13.18 -15.38 -25.00
CA LYS A 196 14.02 -15.24 -26.19
C LYS A 196 13.12 -14.80 -27.34
N ALA A 197 13.43 -13.65 -27.93
CA ALA A 197 12.72 -13.20 -29.12
C ALA A 197 13.16 -14.05 -30.31
N GLU A 198 12.20 -14.67 -30.99
CA GLU A 198 12.41 -15.37 -32.25
C GLU A 198 11.58 -14.67 -33.33
N VAL A 199 12.19 -14.49 -34.51
CA VAL A 199 11.52 -13.79 -35.61
C VAL A 199 10.21 -14.49 -35.97
N GLY A 200 9.12 -13.73 -35.97
CA GLY A 200 7.79 -14.24 -36.33
C GLY A 200 7.10 -15.10 -35.26
N LYS A 201 7.71 -15.30 -34.08
CA LYS A 201 7.08 -16.04 -32.98
C LYS A 201 6.61 -15.10 -31.88
N PRO A 202 5.32 -15.02 -31.58
CA PRO A 202 4.82 -14.27 -30.44
C PRO A 202 5.19 -14.98 -29.14
N PHE A 203 5.48 -14.20 -28.09
CA PHE A 203 5.56 -14.69 -26.72
C PHE A 203 4.42 -14.08 -25.90
N ARG A 204 4.04 -14.77 -24.83
CA ARG A 204 3.00 -14.31 -23.90
C ARG A 204 3.63 -13.94 -22.58
N VAL A 205 3.21 -12.79 -22.03
CA VAL A 205 3.57 -12.35 -20.69
C VAL A 205 2.36 -12.59 -19.81
N TYR A 206 2.52 -13.37 -18.78
CA TYR A 206 1.46 -13.69 -17.85
C TYR A 206 1.28 -12.57 -16.82
N ASN A 207 0.06 -12.09 -16.65
CA ASN A 207 -0.28 -11.18 -15.58
C ASN A 207 -0.67 -11.99 -14.32
N ALA A 208 0.24 -12.06 -13.35
CA ALA A 208 -0.02 -12.76 -12.09
C ALA A 208 -0.92 -11.96 -11.13
N GLY A 209 -1.24 -10.71 -11.43
CA GLY A 209 -2.15 -9.88 -10.64
C GLY A 209 -3.62 -10.12 -10.97
N ASN A 210 -4.50 -9.66 -10.09
CA ASN A 210 -5.96 -9.78 -10.23
C ASN A 210 -6.61 -8.60 -10.99
N VAL A 211 -5.82 -7.66 -11.49
CA VAL A 211 -6.27 -6.51 -12.27
C VAL A 211 -5.74 -6.61 -13.68
N THR A 212 -6.60 -6.37 -14.68
CA THR A 212 -6.17 -6.33 -16.07
C THR A 212 -5.21 -5.17 -16.32
N VAL A 213 -4.03 -5.47 -16.82
CA VAL A 213 -3.04 -4.46 -17.21
C VAL A 213 -3.34 -4.05 -18.66
N HIS A 214 -3.85 -2.83 -18.85
CA HIS A 214 -4.13 -2.28 -20.17
C HIS A 214 -2.99 -1.37 -20.61
N PRO A 215 -2.36 -1.58 -21.78
CA PRO A 215 -1.14 -0.85 -22.17
C PRO A 215 -1.32 0.67 -22.27
N PHE A 216 -2.55 1.15 -22.50
CA PHE A 216 -2.84 2.58 -22.60
C PHE A 216 -3.19 3.25 -21.26
N TYR A 217 -3.54 2.46 -20.23
CA TYR A 217 -3.99 2.98 -18.93
C TYR A 217 -3.09 2.62 -17.77
N CYS A 218 -2.12 1.74 -18.02
CA CYS A 218 -1.17 1.29 -17.00
C CYS A 218 0.26 1.54 -17.50
N ASP A 219 1.15 1.87 -16.57
CA ASP A 219 2.58 1.99 -16.87
C ASP A 219 3.15 0.60 -17.12
N LEU A 220 3.41 0.28 -18.39
CA LEU A 220 4.01 -0.97 -18.82
C LEU A 220 5.45 -0.72 -19.29
N LYS A 221 6.43 -1.23 -18.56
CA LYS A 221 7.84 -1.15 -18.93
C LYS A 221 8.34 -2.48 -19.47
N MET A 222 8.69 -2.52 -20.75
CA MET A 222 9.36 -3.66 -21.37
C MET A 222 10.83 -3.30 -21.64
N THR A 223 11.75 -4.17 -21.25
CA THR A 223 13.17 -4.00 -21.51
C THR A 223 13.61 -5.04 -22.52
N ILE A 224 14.04 -4.59 -23.72
CA ILE A 224 14.56 -5.43 -24.79
C ILE A 224 16.08 -5.30 -24.78
N ARG A 225 16.79 -6.44 -24.76
CA ARG A 225 18.26 -6.49 -24.75
C ARG A 225 18.76 -7.30 -25.95
N ASN A 226 19.98 -7.00 -26.39
CA ASN A 226 20.66 -7.69 -27.47
C ASN A 226 19.88 -7.70 -28.80
N VAL A 227 19.28 -6.57 -29.14
CA VAL A 227 18.69 -6.35 -30.46
C VAL A 227 19.84 -6.20 -31.43
N GLN A 228 20.14 -7.26 -32.21
CA GLN A 228 21.01 -7.16 -33.36
C GLN A 228 20.13 -6.72 -34.54
N GLY A 229 20.45 -5.57 -35.10
CA GLY A 229 19.85 -5.07 -36.34
C GLY A 229 20.50 -5.72 -37.57
#